data_b2acbc2e526cc3367e5aeee90749db92
#
_entry.id   b2acbc2e526cc3367e5aeee90749db92
#
_cell.length_a   1.000
_cell.length_b   1.000
_cell.length_c   1.000
_cell.angle_alpha   90.00
_cell.angle_beta   90.00
_cell.angle_gamma   90.00
#
_symmetry.space_group_name_H-M   'P 1'
#
loop_
_entity.id
_entity.type
_entity.pdbx_description
1 polymer ?
#
loop_
_entity_poly.entity_id
_entity_poly.type
_entity_poly.pdbx_seq_one_letter_code
_entity_poly.pdbx_strand_id
1 'polypeptide(L)' 'MEYIIVGDSEKYKGCLLYCGFKEKEQAERVLNQMLNNPTLGDEQVMLGKSNIRVQEVESKDCWWNYNCD' A
#
# COMPACT_ATOMS: atom_id res chain seq x y z
N MET A 1 9.40 9.23 -10.09
CA MET A 1 8.59 9.06 -8.88
C MET A 1 8.06 7.64 -8.80
N GLU A 2 7.83 7.18 -7.62
CA GLU A 2 7.30 5.84 -7.42
C GLU A 2 6.00 5.92 -6.63
N TYR A 3 5.27 4.82 -6.65
CA TYR A 3 3.98 4.73 -5.97
C TYR A 3 3.98 3.51 -5.07
N ILE A 4 3.33 3.63 -3.93
CA ILE A 4 3.19 2.56 -2.97
C ILE A 4 1.73 2.45 -2.55
N ILE A 5 1.37 1.31 -1.99
CA ILE A 5 0.03 1.12 -1.42
C ILE A 5 0.20 1.11 0.09
N VAL A 6 -0.55 1.95 0.76
CA VAL A 6 -0.49 2.09 2.21
C VAL A 6 -1.89 1.94 2.81
N GLY A 7 -1.93 1.63 4.09
CA GLY A 7 -3.16 1.56 4.85
C GLY A 7 -2.91 2.03 6.27
N ASP A 8 -3.97 2.40 6.97
CA ASP A 8 -3.85 2.87 8.34
C ASP A 8 -4.09 1.73 9.31
N SER A 9 -3.18 1.52 10.23
CA SER A 9 -3.35 0.55 11.30
C SER A 9 -3.79 1.28 12.57
N GLU A 10 -4.04 0.51 13.62
CA GLU A 10 -4.44 1.07 14.90
C GLU A 10 -3.38 2.03 15.46
N LYS A 11 -2.12 1.68 15.30
CA LYS A 11 -1.01 2.48 15.85
C LYS A 11 -0.41 3.46 14.87
N TYR A 12 -0.40 3.12 13.59
CA TYR A 12 0.31 3.90 12.58
C TYR A 12 -0.60 4.26 11.43
N LYS A 13 -0.40 5.45 10.89
CA LYS A 13 -1.06 5.86 9.65
C LYS A 13 -0.07 5.72 8.51
N GLY A 14 -0.56 5.22 7.38
CA GLY A 14 0.28 5.07 6.21
C GLY A 14 1.25 3.90 6.28
N CYS A 15 0.83 2.77 6.83
CA CYS A 15 1.65 1.56 6.82
C CYS A 15 1.87 1.07 5.40
N LEU A 16 3.11 0.75 5.07
CA LEU A 16 3.45 0.22 3.76
C LEU A 16 2.88 -1.19 3.58
N LEU A 17 2.09 -1.36 2.55
CA LEU A 17 1.53 -2.66 2.19
C LEU A 17 2.24 -3.27 0.98
N TYR A 18 2.35 -2.48 -0.10
CA TYR A 18 3.06 -2.88 -1.31
C TYR A 18 3.86 -1.71 -1.85
N CYS A 19 4.96 -2.02 -2.51
CA CYS A 19 5.83 -0.99 -3.09
C CYS A 19 6.35 -1.45 -4.45
N GLY A 20 7.13 -0.58 -5.10
CA GLY A 20 7.77 -0.93 -6.35
C GLY A 20 6.97 -0.59 -7.60
N PHE A 21 5.91 0.18 -7.47
CA PHE A 21 5.13 0.61 -8.63
C PHE A 21 5.75 1.87 -9.23
N LYS A 22 6.04 1.82 -10.50
CA LYS A 22 6.62 2.97 -11.20
C LYS A 22 5.57 3.87 -11.81
N GLU A 23 4.36 3.36 -11.99
CA GLU A 23 3.26 4.12 -12.55
C GLU A 23 2.06 4.06 -11.62
N LYS A 24 1.36 5.19 -11.50
CA LYS A 24 0.18 5.28 -10.65
C LYS A 24 -0.89 4.28 -11.08
N GLU A 25 -1.04 4.11 -12.40
CA GLU A 25 -2.02 3.18 -12.95
C GLU A 25 -1.79 1.75 -12.46
N GLN A 26 -0.53 1.33 -12.40
CA GLN A 26 -0.19 0.01 -11.90
C GLN A 26 -0.60 -0.15 -10.45
N ALA A 27 -0.28 0.84 -9.63
CA ALA A 27 -0.63 0.81 -8.21
C ALA A 27 -2.14 0.79 -8.01
N GLU A 28 -2.87 1.59 -8.77
CA GLU A 28 -4.32 1.63 -8.68
C GLU A 28 -4.97 0.31 -9.10
N ARG A 29 -4.39 -0.33 -10.11
CA ARG A 29 -4.90 -1.63 -10.58
C ARG A 29 -4.76 -2.69 -9.47
N VAL A 30 -3.60 -2.73 -8.83
CA VAL A 30 -3.37 -3.66 -7.72
C VAL A 30 -4.28 -3.33 -6.54
N LEU A 31 -4.43 -2.04 -6.24
CA LEU A 31 -5.33 -1.61 -5.17
C LEU A 31 -6.77 -2.08 -5.41
N ASN A 32 -7.28 -1.89 -6.63
CA ASN A 32 -8.63 -2.33 -6.97
C ASN A 32 -8.78 -3.84 -6.84
N GLN A 33 -7.76 -4.60 -7.24
CA GLN A 33 -7.78 -6.04 -7.10
C GLN A 33 -7.84 -6.44 -5.63
N MET A 34 -7.05 -5.81 -4.79
CA MET A 34 -7.03 -6.08 -3.36
C MET A 34 -8.39 -5.83 -2.71
N LEU A 35 -9.04 -4.74 -3.09
CA LEU A 35 -10.31 -4.35 -2.48
C LEU A 35 -11.50 -5.15 -3.01
N ASN A 36 -11.49 -5.50 -4.29
CA ASN A 36 -12.64 -6.14 -4.92
C ASN A 36 -12.53 -7.66 -5.01
N ASN A 37 -11.32 -8.17 -5.12
CA ASN A 37 -11.11 -9.60 -5.32
C ASN A 37 -9.78 -10.03 -4.68
N PRO A 38 -9.68 -9.91 -3.34
CA PRO A 38 -8.42 -10.16 -2.66
C PRO A 38 -8.02 -11.63 -2.71
N THR A 39 -6.72 -11.86 -2.92
CA THR A 39 -6.12 -13.17 -2.78
C THR A 39 -5.82 -13.41 -1.30
N LEU A 40 -5.39 -14.62 -0.96
CA LEU A 40 -5.05 -14.95 0.41
C LEU A 40 -3.93 -14.03 0.95
N GLY A 41 -2.94 -13.74 0.11
CA GLY A 41 -1.86 -12.84 0.49
C GLY A 41 -2.36 -11.43 0.76
N ASP A 42 -3.28 -10.95 -0.09
CA ASP A 42 -3.86 -9.62 0.08
C ASP A 42 -4.65 -9.52 1.38
N GLU A 43 -5.39 -10.55 1.73
CA GLU A 43 -6.15 -10.58 2.98
C GLU A 43 -5.23 -10.45 4.19
N GLN A 44 -4.08 -11.12 4.17
CA GLN A 44 -3.11 -11.03 5.24
C GLN A 44 -2.51 -9.63 5.34
N VAL A 45 -2.16 -9.05 4.21
CA VAL A 45 -1.56 -7.71 4.14
C VAL A 45 -2.54 -6.65 4.65
N MET A 46 -3.82 -6.80 4.30
CA MET A 46 -4.84 -5.83 4.69
C MET A 46 -5.39 -6.04 6.10
N LEU A 47 -5.01 -7.12 6.77
CA LEU A 47 -5.54 -7.44 8.09
C LEU A 47 -5.24 -6.32 9.09
N GLY A 48 -6.31 -5.81 9.72
CA GLY A 48 -6.18 -4.73 10.68
C GLY A 48 -5.88 -3.38 10.06
N LYS A 49 -5.99 -3.24 8.75
CA LYS A 49 -5.71 -1.99 8.05
C LYS A 49 -7.02 -1.39 7.52
N SER A 50 -7.04 -0.06 7.46
CA SER A 50 -8.19 0.69 6.93
C SER A 50 -7.66 1.80 6.03
N ASN A 51 -8.57 2.44 5.29
CA ASN A 51 -8.23 3.54 4.40
C ASN A 51 -7.05 3.22 3.47
N ILE A 52 -7.13 2.05 2.84
CA ILE A 52 -6.07 1.57 1.96
C ILE A 52 -6.09 2.39 0.68
N ARG A 53 -4.91 2.89 0.30
CA ARG A 53 -4.82 3.85 -0.79
C ARG A 53 -3.44 3.82 -1.44
N VAL A 54 -3.33 4.46 -2.61
CA VAL A 54 -2.06 4.67 -3.30
C VAL A 54 -1.42 5.95 -2.78
N GLN A 55 -0.13 5.89 -2.48
CA GLN A 55 0.65 7.03 -2.02
C GLN A 55 1.80 7.26 -2.98
N GLU A 56 1.98 8.51 -3.41
CA GLU A 56 3.11 8.90 -4.24
C GLU A 56 4.33 9.18 -3.35
N VAL A 57 5.49 8.68 -3.78
CA VAL A 57 6.75 8.93 -3.08
C VAL A 57 7.79 9.42 -4.07
N GLU A 58 8.67 10.32 -3.62
CA GLU A 58 9.65 10.94 -4.50
C GLU A 58 10.72 9.98 -5.00
N SER A 59 11.11 9.04 -4.16
CA SER A 59 12.09 8.04 -4.52
C SER A 59 11.81 6.77 -3.73
N LYS A 60 12.38 5.66 -4.20
CA LYS A 60 12.19 4.39 -3.52
C LYS A 60 12.78 4.36 -2.11
N ASP A 61 13.71 5.27 -1.84
CA ASP A 61 14.29 5.35 -0.50
C ASP A 61 13.32 5.93 0.52
N CYS A 62 12.35 6.70 0.04
CA CYS A 62 11.37 7.32 0.94
C CYS A 62 10.39 6.32 1.54
N TRP A 63 10.16 5.19 0.89
CA TRP A 63 9.19 4.22 1.42
C TRP A 63 9.69 3.54 2.71
N TRP A 64 10.97 3.61 2.99
CA TRP A 64 11.53 3.11 4.24
C TRP A 64 10.90 3.78 5.47
N ASN A 65 10.33 4.96 5.28
CA ASN A 65 9.71 5.71 6.37
C ASN A 65 8.26 5.29 6.62
N TYR A 66 7.70 4.45 5.80
CA TYR A 66 6.32 3.99 5.92
C TYR A 66 6.30 2.65 6.65
N ASN A 67 6.52 2.69 7.94
CA ASN A 67 6.62 1.50 8.78
C ASN A 67 5.27 1.00 9.26
N CYS A 68 5.21 -0.29 9.49
CA CYS A 68 4.03 -0.95 10.02
C CYS A 68 4.44 -1.84 11.19
N ASP A 69 3.51 -2.11 12.06
CA ASP A 69 3.74 -2.99 13.21
C ASP A 69 4.21 -4.38 12.80
#